data_6aff80c26874c41bd70ae8cc85e58a06
#
_entry.id   6aff80c26874c41bd70ae8cc85e58a06
#
_cell.length_a   1.000
_cell.length_b   1.000
_cell.length_c   1.000
_cell.angle_alpha   90.00
_cell.angle_beta   90.00
_cell.angle_gamma   90.00
#
_symmetry.space_group_name_H-M   'P 1'
#
loop_
_entity.id
_entity.type
_entity.pdbx_description
1 polymer ?
#
loop_
_entity_poly.entity_id
_entity_poly.type
_entity_poly.pdbx_seq_one_letter_code
_entity_poly.pdbx_strand_id
1 'polypeptide(L)'
;DKVLYVNSPRFTNLDEPSTQRFAFVERLRAATSELDVRDAGDLLDPMRMVADDFAMKNLLAAIEVTGAGLMEGMKVARPELTTRQVMETVDYVFRLRGADLGFHTGVSLASDLDEELQWETTAEEEAARKGDARIGEGMLVHFDAGAQMNHYSADIQRTVPAGPRFTDEQRRVYEGVLAVQKAVIGAVRPGVTWQELHQIAVSMLSDLGGWDESYTYGIGHFIGLEVHEHGDYVGPLQPGMVLAIEQGAVVNGTRVAFEDDVLVTESGHEWLTRFIPIEIDDVEALRREEPLVRLEMLLRGR
;
A
#
# COMPACT_ATOMS: atom_id res chain seq x y z
N ASP A 1 -17.88 -5.50 40.26
CA ASP A 1 -17.90 -4.74 38.99
C ASP A 1 -17.34 -5.66 37.91
N LYS A 2 -18.10 -5.87 36.84
CA LYS A 2 -17.66 -6.66 35.69
C LYS A 2 -17.25 -5.69 34.57
N VAL A 3 -16.05 -5.90 34.02
CA VAL A 3 -15.55 -5.16 32.87
C VAL A 3 -15.74 -6.03 31.64
N LEU A 4 -16.31 -5.48 30.57
CA LEU A 4 -16.40 -6.10 29.26
C LEU A 4 -15.54 -5.31 28.29
N TYR A 5 -14.55 -5.97 27.72
CA TYR A 5 -13.76 -5.42 26.62
C TYR A 5 -14.40 -5.78 25.28
N VAL A 6 -14.62 -4.79 24.45
CA VAL A 6 -15.14 -4.96 23.09
C VAL A 6 -14.21 -4.25 22.11
N ASN A 7 -13.95 -4.87 20.99
CA ASN A 7 -13.23 -4.22 19.92
C ASN A 7 -14.15 -3.15 19.31
N SER A 8 -13.97 -1.90 19.72
CA SER A 8 -14.75 -0.76 19.24
C SER A 8 -14.29 -0.36 17.85
N PRO A 9 -15.21 -0.01 16.93
CA PRO A 9 -14.82 0.58 15.66
C PRO A 9 -14.07 1.88 15.95
N ARG A 10 -12.96 2.10 15.27
CA ARG A 10 -12.25 3.37 15.30
C ARG A 10 -12.68 4.19 14.11
N PHE A 11 -13.00 5.44 14.36
CA PHE A 11 -13.36 6.38 13.32
C PHE A 11 -12.09 7.15 12.94
N THR A 12 -11.80 7.21 11.66
CA THR A 12 -10.76 8.07 11.11
C THR A 12 -11.31 9.47 10.82
N ASN A 13 -12.64 9.60 10.72
CA ASN A 13 -13.35 10.85 10.46
C ASN A 13 -14.62 10.93 11.32
N LEU A 14 -14.90 12.12 11.89
CA LEU A 14 -16.11 12.37 12.70
C LEU A 14 -17.41 12.29 11.88
N ASP A 15 -17.33 12.44 10.57
CA ASP A 15 -18.46 12.40 9.65
C ASP A 15 -18.78 10.97 9.14
N GLU A 16 -18.01 9.96 9.53
CA GLU A 16 -18.29 8.57 9.16
C GLU A 16 -19.64 8.10 9.77
N PRO A 17 -20.49 7.43 8.97
CA PRO A 17 -21.71 6.86 9.49
C PRO A 17 -21.41 5.77 10.54
N SER A 18 -22.17 5.78 11.63
CA SER A 18 -22.00 4.80 12.72
C SER A 18 -22.17 3.37 12.19
N THR A 19 -21.16 2.54 12.38
CA THR A 19 -21.19 1.12 11.99
C THR A 19 -22.18 0.34 12.86
N GLN A 20 -22.66 -0.82 12.36
CA GLN A 20 -23.50 -1.72 13.15
C GLN A 20 -22.83 -2.14 14.47
N ARG A 21 -21.50 -2.26 14.49
CA ARG A 21 -20.71 -2.60 15.67
C ARG A 21 -20.75 -1.48 16.71
N PHE A 22 -20.64 -0.22 16.28
CA PHE A 22 -20.78 0.94 17.17
C PHE A 22 -22.19 1.00 17.77
N ALA A 23 -23.22 0.86 16.95
CA ALA A 23 -24.61 0.83 17.42
C ALA A 23 -24.88 -0.33 18.40
N PHE A 24 -24.18 -1.46 18.26
CA PHE A 24 -24.21 -2.57 19.19
C PHE A 24 -23.60 -2.18 20.55
N VAL A 25 -22.40 -1.58 20.55
CA VAL A 25 -21.71 -1.14 21.77
C VAL A 25 -22.55 -0.11 22.53
N GLU A 26 -23.15 0.87 21.84
CA GLU A 26 -24.03 1.87 22.45
C GLU A 26 -25.29 1.23 23.06
N ARG A 27 -25.91 0.28 22.38
CA ARG A 27 -27.06 -0.45 22.92
C ARG A 27 -26.66 -1.30 24.13
N LEU A 28 -25.47 -1.88 24.11
CA LEU A 28 -24.95 -2.67 25.23
C LEU A 28 -24.73 -1.78 26.47
N ARG A 29 -24.12 -0.60 26.30
CA ARG A 29 -23.94 0.39 27.36
C ARG A 29 -25.26 0.86 27.93
N ALA A 30 -26.24 1.11 27.07
CA ALA A 30 -27.59 1.56 27.48
C ALA A 30 -28.38 0.46 28.23
N ALA A 31 -28.17 -0.82 27.87
CA ALA A 31 -28.91 -1.94 28.45
C ALA A 31 -28.32 -2.42 29.78
N THR A 32 -27.09 -2.09 30.12
CA THR A 32 -26.35 -2.65 31.26
C THR A 32 -25.55 -1.58 32.00
N SER A 33 -26.27 -0.74 32.78
CA SER A 33 -25.63 0.35 33.55
C SER A 33 -24.61 -0.11 34.60
N GLU A 34 -24.62 -1.40 34.97
CA GLU A 34 -23.66 -1.99 35.92
C GLU A 34 -22.42 -2.59 35.25
N LEU A 35 -22.37 -2.59 33.92
CA LEU A 35 -21.28 -3.15 33.14
C LEU A 35 -20.35 -2.03 32.65
N ASP A 36 -19.10 -2.07 33.08
CA ASP A 36 -18.06 -1.19 32.54
C ASP A 36 -17.62 -1.73 31.17
N VAL A 37 -17.99 -1.02 30.10
CA VAL A 37 -17.65 -1.40 28.73
C VAL A 37 -16.45 -0.58 28.25
N ARG A 38 -15.31 -1.25 28.06
CA ARG A 38 -14.05 -0.66 27.65
C ARG A 38 -13.67 -1.08 26.23
N ASP A 39 -12.84 -0.28 25.58
CA ASP A 39 -12.26 -0.64 24.29
C ASP A 39 -11.17 -1.71 24.50
N ALA A 40 -11.27 -2.81 23.75
CA ALA A 40 -10.23 -3.83 23.72
C ALA A 40 -8.95 -3.33 23.00
N GLY A 41 -9.07 -2.34 22.15
CA GLY A 41 -7.96 -1.74 21.43
C GLY A 41 -6.88 -1.20 22.38
N ASP A 42 -7.27 -0.62 23.53
CA ASP A 42 -6.30 -0.14 24.53
C ASP A 42 -5.34 -1.23 25.03
N LEU A 43 -5.75 -2.50 24.91
CA LEU A 43 -4.94 -3.67 25.29
C LEU A 43 -4.28 -4.32 24.07
N LEU A 44 -5.00 -4.42 22.95
CA LEU A 44 -4.58 -5.21 21.79
C LEU A 44 -3.61 -4.45 20.89
N ASP A 45 -3.81 -3.14 20.69
CA ASP A 45 -3.00 -2.38 19.75
C ASP A 45 -1.52 -2.32 20.13
N PRO A 46 -1.15 -2.08 21.40
CA PRO A 46 0.26 -2.13 21.79
C PRO A 46 0.91 -3.50 21.57
N MET A 47 0.11 -4.59 21.61
CA MET A 47 0.60 -5.94 21.33
C MET A 47 0.75 -6.22 19.85
N ARG A 48 -0.03 -5.56 19.00
CA ARG A 48 -0.03 -5.74 17.54
C ARG A 48 1.00 -4.85 16.85
N MET A 49 1.33 -3.69 17.44
CA MET A 49 2.28 -2.72 16.87
C MET A 49 3.70 -3.24 16.73
N VAL A 50 4.11 -4.19 17.54
CA VAL A 50 5.47 -4.75 17.53
C VAL A 50 5.40 -6.20 17.09
N ALA A 51 5.96 -6.49 15.92
CA ALA A 51 5.95 -7.83 15.36
C ALA A 51 6.91 -8.76 16.11
N ASP A 52 6.39 -9.88 16.59
CA ASP A 52 7.20 -10.99 17.10
C ASP A 52 7.75 -11.88 15.97
N ASP A 53 8.51 -12.91 16.31
CA ASP A 53 9.10 -13.83 15.33
C ASP A 53 8.05 -14.51 14.44
N PHE A 54 6.84 -14.79 14.98
CA PHE A 54 5.77 -15.39 14.22
C PHE A 54 5.18 -14.39 13.23
N ALA A 55 4.90 -13.17 13.67
CA ALA A 55 4.43 -12.08 12.83
C ALA A 55 5.42 -11.79 11.70
N MET A 56 6.70 -11.58 12.05
CA MET A 56 7.76 -11.31 11.07
C MET A 56 7.91 -12.42 10.02
N LYS A 57 7.87 -13.68 10.43
CA LYS A 57 7.91 -14.80 9.50
C LYS A 57 6.79 -14.76 8.46
N ASN A 58 5.57 -14.43 8.88
CA ASN A 58 4.40 -14.41 8.00
C ASN A 58 4.37 -13.13 7.14
N LEU A 59 4.77 -11.98 7.69
CA LEU A 59 4.95 -10.75 6.93
C LEU A 59 5.99 -10.93 5.81
N LEU A 60 7.16 -11.47 6.12
CA LEU A 60 8.19 -11.74 5.11
C LEU A 60 7.70 -12.71 4.02
N ALA A 61 6.92 -13.73 4.39
CA ALA A 61 6.31 -14.63 3.42
C ALA A 61 5.28 -13.91 2.53
N ALA A 62 4.44 -13.03 3.10
CA ALA A 62 3.50 -12.19 2.35
C ALA A 62 4.24 -11.24 1.39
N ILE A 63 5.28 -10.58 1.86
CA ILE A 63 6.14 -9.68 1.07
C ILE A 63 6.79 -10.42 -0.11
N GLU A 64 7.34 -11.62 0.13
CA GLU A 64 7.96 -12.43 -0.93
C GLU A 64 6.95 -12.80 -2.02
N VAL A 65 5.75 -13.21 -1.62
CA VAL A 65 4.67 -13.56 -2.57
C VAL A 65 4.20 -12.33 -3.32
N THR A 66 4.02 -11.20 -2.63
CA THR A 66 3.61 -9.93 -3.24
C THR A 66 4.64 -9.48 -4.28
N GLY A 67 5.92 -9.48 -3.92
CA GLY A 67 6.98 -9.11 -4.85
C GLY A 67 7.02 -10.00 -6.10
N ALA A 68 6.81 -11.31 -5.93
CA ALA A 68 6.73 -12.23 -7.08
C ALA A 68 5.55 -11.92 -8.00
N GLY A 69 4.36 -11.64 -7.43
CA GLY A 69 3.19 -11.27 -8.21
C GLY A 69 3.35 -9.95 -8.93
N LEU A 70 3.82 -8.92 -8.21
CA LEU A 70 4.09 -7.61 -8.79
C LEU A 70 5.09 -7.67 -9.94
N MET A 71 6.22 -8.37 -9.79
CA MET A 71 7.20 -8.52 -10.86
C MET A 71 6.59 -9.18 -12.10
N GLU A 72 5.72 -10.18 -11.94
CA GLU A 72 5.02 -10.78 -13.10
C GLU A 72 3.99 -9.82 -13.70
N GLY A 73 3.22 -9.11 -12.88
CA GLY A 73 2.32 -8.05 -13.33
C GLY A 73 3.06 -6.96 -14.10
N MET A 74 4.19 -6.50 -13.58
CA MET A 74 5.07 -5.52 -14.22
C MET A 74 5.58 -6.01 -15.58
N LYS A 75 5.94 -7.28 -15.74
CA LYS A 75 6.38 -7.86 -17.03
C LYS A 75 5.28 -7.85 -18.08
N VAL A 76 4.01 -8.10 -17.69
CA VAL A 76 2.88 -8.19 -18.64
C VAL A 76 2.19 -6.84 -18.90
N ALA A 77 2.40 -5.80 -18.12
CA ALA A 77 1.75 -4.49 -18.25
C ALA A 77 2.15 -3.78 -19.56
N ARG A 78 1.57 -4.17 -20.70
CA ARG A 78 1.93 -3.71 -22.07
C ARG A 78 0.72 -3.16 -22.81
N PRO A 79 0.94 -2.31 -23.81
CA PRO A 79 -0.11 -1.91 -24.72
C PRO A 79 -0.88 -3.13 -25.26
N GLU A 80 -2.15 -2.94 -25.56
CA GLU A 80 -3.13 -3.96 -25.98
C GLU A 80 -3.73 -4.81 -24.84
N LEU A 81 -3.07 -4.96 -23.69
CA LEU A 81 -3.68 -5.56 -22.51
C LEU A 81 -4.57 -4.56 -21.78
N THR A 82 -5.39 -5.09 -20.88
CA THR A 82 -6.21 -4.28 -19.99
C THR A 82 -5.66 -4.35 -18.56
N THR A 83 -5.99 -3.36 -17.75
CA THR A 83 -5.61 -3.32 -16.33
C THR A 83 -6.09 -4.57 -15.60
N ARG A 84 -7.31 -5.08 -15.93
CA ARG A 84 -7.84 -6.34 -15.38
C ARG A 84 -6.95 -7.54 -15.71
N GLN A 85 -6.48 -7.67 -16.95
CA GLN A 85 -5.63 -8.80 -17.34
C GLN A 85 -4.29 -8.79 -16.59
N VAL A 86 -3.76 -7.60 -16.34
CA VAL A 86 -2.55 -7.42 -15.54
C VAL A 86 -2.81 -7.75 -14.06
N MET A 87 -3.90 -7.27 -13.48
CA MET A 87 -4.35 -7.56 -12.13
C MET A 87 -4.51 -9.08 -11.91
N GLU A 88 -5.25 -9.76 -12.80
CA GLU A 88 -5.43 -11.21 -12.72
C GLU A 88 -4.11 -11.99 -12.81
N THR A 89 -3.08 -11.42 -13.45
CA THR A 89 -1.74 -12.04 -13.47
C THR A 89 -1.08 -11.96 -12.10
N VAL A 90 -1.18 -10.83 -11.40
CA VAL A 90 -0.68 -10.67 -10.03
C VAL A 90 -1.39 -11.66 -9.09
N ASP A 91 -2.72 -11.65 -9.10
CA ASP A 91 -3.55 -12.52 -8.27
C ASP A 91 -3.32 -14.01 -8.54
N TYR A 92 -3.09 -14.37 -9.79
CA TYR A 92 -2.76 -15.76 -10.17
C TYR A 92 -1.47 -16.22 -9.47
N VAL A 93 -0.45 -15.38 -9.44
CA VAL A 93 0.82 -15.70 -8.75
C VAL A 93 0.62 -15.85 -7.25
N PHE A 94 -0.19 -14.98 -6.62
CA PHE A 94 -0.51 -15.08 -5.19
C PHE A 94 -1.13 -16.45 -4.87
N ARG A 95 -2.20 -16.82 -5.61
CA ARG A 95 -2.88 -18.10 -5.42
C ARG A 95 -1.98 -19.30 -5.74
N LEU A 96 -1.14 -19.21 -6.78
CA LEU A 96 -0.19 -20.26 -7.13
C LEU A 96 0.82 -20.53 -6.00
N ARG A 97 1.19 -19.49 -5.24
CA ARG A 97 2.09 -19.56 -4.10
C ARG A 97 1.38 -19.84 -2.77
N GLY A 98 0.06 -20.07 -2.80
CA GLY A 98 -0.75 -20.43 -1.63
C GLY A 98 -1.09 -19.27 -0.71
N ALA A 99 -1.02 -18.03 -1.21
CA ALA A 99 -1.45 -16.84 -0.49
C ALA A 99 -2.89 -16.45 -0.86
N ASP A 100 -3.56 -15.80 0.09
CA ASP A 100 -4.79 -15.05 -0.16
C ASP A 100 -4.46 -13.60 -0.55
N LEU A 101 -5.49 -12.83 -0.93
CA LEU A 101 -5.38 -11.39 -1.12
C LEU A 101 -5.50 -10.71 0.24
N GLY A 102 -4.57 -9.81 0.57
CA GLY A 102 -4.68 -8.94 1.75
C GLY A 102 -5.80 -7.90 1.55
N PHE A 103 -5.90 -7.41 0.32
CA PHE A 103 -6.93 -6.51 -0.17
C PHE A 103 -7.10 -6.69 -1.68
N HIS A 104 -8.03 -5.96 -2.29
CA HIS A 104 -8.23 -6.02 -3.74
C HIS A 104 -7.03 -5.45 -4.50
N THR A 105 -6.39 -6.25 -5.33
CA THR A 105 -5.26 -5.81 -6.14
C THR A 105 -5.67 -4.67 -7.07
N GLY A 106 -5.04 -3.52 -6.91
CA GLY A 106 -5.23 -2.33 -7.73
C GLY A 106 -4.27 -2.34 -8.92
N VAL A 107 -4.81 -2.27 -10.15
CA VAL A 107 -4.05 -1.95 -11.34
C VAL A 107 -4.78 -0.86 -12.10
N SER A 108 -4.18 0.33 -12.21
CA SER A 108 -4.79 1.51 -12.80
C SER A 108 -3.83 2.21 -13.77
N LEU A 109 -4.38 3.04 -14.64
CA LEU A 109 -3.57 3.94 -15.46
C LEU A 109 -3.35 5.23 -14.66
N ALA A 110 -2.18 5.83 -14.81
CA ALA A 110 -1.85 7.07 -14.09
C ALA A 110 -2.79 8.23 -14.44
N SER A 111 -3.40 8.20 -15.64
CA SER A 111 -4.40 9.17 -16.10
C SER A 111 -5.78 9.02 -15.44
N ASP A 112 -6.12 7.85 -14.91
CA ASP A 112 -7.46 7.56 -14.39
C ASP A 112 -7.67 8.06 -12.97
N LEU A 113 -6.62 8.65 -12.38
CA LEU A 113 -6.57 9.07 -10.99
C LEU A 113 -6.74 10.58 -10.79
N ASP A 114 -7.02 11.33 -11.89
CA ASP A 114 -7.33 12.77 -11.86
C ASP A 114 -8.74 13.09 -11.31
N GLU A 115 -9.59 12.10 -11.11
CA GLU A 115 -10.85 12.29 -10.39
C GLU A 115 -10.60 12.04 -8.91
N GLU A 116 -10.93 13.05 -8.09
CA GLU A 116 -10.87 13.05 -6.64
C GLU A 116 -11.07 11.64 -6.07
N LEU A 117 -10.05 11.11 -5.39
CA LEU A 117 -10.20 9.93 -4.55
C LEU A 117 -11.27 10.23 -3.50
N GLN A 118 -12.50 9.95 -3.86
CA GLN A 118 -13.61 9.99 -2.90
C GLN A 118 -13.49 8.73 -2.04
N TRP A 119 -13.06 8.91 -0.82
CA TRP A 119 -12.99 7.88 0.24
C TRP A 119 -14.35 7.23 0.55
N GLU A 120 -15.42 7.69 -0.08
CA GLU A 120 -16.80 7.25 0.14
C GLU A 120 -17.29 6.17 -0.83
N THR A 121 -16.45 5.74 -1.79
CA THR A 121 -16.86 4.66 -2.70
C THR A 121 -16.71 3.30 -2.02
N THR A 122 -17.73 2.46 -2.12
CA THR A 122 -17.62 1.06 -1.69
C THR A 122 -16.54 0.34 -2.52
N ALA A 123 -15.88 -0.67 -1.93
CA ALA A 123 -14.87 -1.46 -2.63
C ALA A 123 -15.40 -2.04 -3.96
N GLU A 124 -16.70 -2.30 -4.08
CA GLU A 124 -17.36 -2.78 -5.31
C GLU A 124 -17.49 -1.66 -6.36
N GLU A 125 -17.81 -0.43 -5.96
CA GLU A 125 -17.89 0.72 -6.86
C GLU A 125 -16.49 1.14 -7.33
N GLU A 126 -15.51 1.06 -6.46
CA GLU A 126 -14.12 1.31 -6.76
C GLU A 126 -13.56 0.24 -7.72
N ALA A 127 -13.87 -1.03 -7.50
CA ALA A 127 -13.52 -2.12 -8.43
C ALA A 127 -14.23 -1.97 -9.79
N ALA A 128 -15.45 -1.47 -9.81
CA ALA A 128 -16.19 -1.19 -11.05
C ALA A 128 -15.64 0.04 -11.79
N ARG A 129 -15.18 1.06 -11.09
CA ARG A 129 -14.54 2.27 -11.68
C ARG A 129 -13.12 1.99 -12.18
N LYS A 130 -12.34 1.18 -11.47
CA LYS A 130 -11.00 0.72 -11.90
C LYS A 130 -11.08 -0.38 -12.98
N GLY A 131 -12.29 -0.59 -13.55
CA GLY A 131 -12.55 -1.68 -14.50
C GLY A 131 -11.73 -1.53 -15.78
N ASP A 132 -11.30 -2.61 -16.29
CA ASP A 132 -10.89 -3.03 -17.64
C ASP A 132 -10.41 -1.92 -18.62
N ALA A 133 -9.62 -0.93 -18.12
CA ALA A 133 -9.05 0.10 -18.96
C ALA A 133 -7.98 -0.48 -19.88
N ARG A 134 -7.99 -0.10 -21.16
CA ARG A 134 -6.98 -0.55 -22.12
C ARG A 134 -5.68 0.23 -21.93
N ILE A 135 -4.60 -0.50 -21.71
CA ILE A 135 -3.26 0.08 -21.64
C ILE A 135 -2.84 0.57 -23.03
N GLY A 136 -2.47 1.84 -23.15
CA GLY A 136 -2.00 2.47 -24.38
C GLY A 136 -0.49 2.71 -24.39
N GLU A 137 0.04 3.04 -25.56
CA GLU A 137 1.43 3.47 -25.71
C GLU A 137 1.72 4.72 -24.90
N GLY A 138 2.87 4.79 -24.26
CA GLY A 138 3.32 5.95 -23.48
C GLY A 138 2.62 6.17 -22.15
N MET A 139 1.70 5.29 -21.75
CA MET A 139 1.05 5.36 -20.44
C MET A 139 1.94 4.83 -19.33
N LEU A 140 1.65 5.24 -18.09
CA LEU A 140 2.14 4.60 -16.87
C LEU A 140 1.06 3.68 -16.31
N VAL A 141 1.48 2.54 -15.80
CA VAL A 141 0.63 1.57 -15.09
C VAL A 141 1.05 1.56 -13.63
N HIS A 142 0.09 1.83 -12.78
CA HIS A 142 0.26 1.84 -11.33
C HIS A 142 -0.29 0.54 -10.75
N PHE A 143 0.47 -0.03 -9.83
CA PHE A 143 0.15 -1.24 -9.08
C PHE A 143 0.03 -0.90 -7.59
N ASP A 144 -0.95 -1.50 -6.96
CA ASP A 144 -1.18 -1.47 -5.54
C ASP A 144 -1.64 -2.87 -5.12
N ALA A 145 -0.77 -3.62 -4.44
CA ALA A 145 -1.03 -5.03 -4.21
C ALA A 145 -0.37 -5.54 -2.92
N GLY A 146 -1.10 -6.41 -2.23
CA GLY A 146 -0.65 -7.10 -1.06
C GLY A 146 -1.19 -8.52 -0.97
N ALA A 147 -0.30 -9.50 -0.91
CA ALA A 147 -0.64 -10.87 -0.56
C ALA A 147 -0.81 -11.01 0.95
N GLN A 148 -1.60 -12.01 1.37
CA GLN A 148 -1.79 -12.34 2.78
C GLN A 148 -1.36 -13.77 3.06
N MET A 149 -0.52 -13.93 4.09
CA MET A 149 -0.07 -15.24 4.60
C MET A 149 -0.41 -15.37 6.08
N ASN A 150 -1.24 -16.36 6.43
CA ASN A 150 -1.69 -16.58 7.81
C ASN A 150 -2.23 -15.30 8.48
N HIS A 151 -3.03 -14.53 7.75
CA HIS A 151 -3.63 -13.25 8.14
C HIS A 151 -2.67 -12.05 8.23
N TYR A 152 -1.39 -12.19 7.94
CA TYR A 152 -0.46 -11.07 7.82
C TYR A 152 -0.37 -10.63 6.38
N SER A 153 -0.50 -9.33 6.13
CA SER A 153 -0.55 -8.74 4.80
C SER A 153 0.70 -7.92 4.51
N ALA A 154 1.13 -7.91 3.26
CA ALA A 154 2.05 -6.92 2.71
C ALA A 154 1.26 -5.78 2.06
N ASP A 155 1.91 -4.64 1.82
CA ASP A 155 1.36 -3.53 1.04
C ASP A 155 2.45 -2.85 0.20
N ILE A 156 2.32 -2.93 -1.12
CA ILE A 156 3.39 -2.52 -2.02
C ILE A 156 2.84 -1.83 -3.25
N GLN A 157 3.28 -0.60 -3.50
CA GLN A 157 2.92 0.12 -4.72
C GLN A 157 4.13 0.29 -5.64
N ARG A 158 3.89 0.12 -6.94
CA ARG A 158 4.87 0.37 -8.01
C ARG A 158 4.23 1.05 -9.20
N THR A 159 4.98 1.92 -9.85
CA THR A 159 4.60 2.55 -11.12
C THR A 159 5.58 2.15 -12.21
N VAL A 160 5.08 1.65 -13.35
CA VAL A 160 5.93 1.24 -14.47
C VAL A 160 5.44 1.82 -15.81
N PRO A 161 6.32 1.97 -16.81
CA PRO A 161 5.88 2.38 -18.15
C PRO A 161 5.18 1.22 -18.85
N ALA A 162 4.12 1.49 -19.60
CA ALA A 162 3.48 0.51 -20.48
C ALA A 162 4.43 0.04 -21.59
N GLY A 163 5.30 0.93 -22.07
CA GLY A 163 6.37 0.62 -23.01
C GLY A 163 7.60 0.00 -22.34
N PRO A 164 8.66 -0.29 -23.10
CA PRO A 164 9.90 -0.86 -22.58
C PRO A 164 10.75 0.14 -21.78
N ARG A 165 10.42 1.43 -21.86
CA ARG A 165 11.17 2.53 -21.23
C ARG A 165 10.23 3.65 -20.81
N PHE A 166 10.63 4.38 -19.78
CA PHE A 166 10.03 5.67 -19.42
C PHE A 166 10.35 6.75 -20.46
N THR A 167 9.42 7.68 -20.69
CA THR A 167 9.72 8.94 -21.38
C THR A 167 10.58 9.85 -20.49
N ASP A 168 11.19 10.89 -21.05
CA ASP A 168 12.03 11.82 -20.27
C ASP A 168 11.23 12.51 -19.16
N GLU A 169 9.98 12.89 -19.40
CA GLU A 169 9.11 13.50 -18.39
C GLU A 169 8.72 12.50 -17.31
N GLN A 170 8.32 11.29 -17.68
CA GLN A 170 8.03 10.22 -16.72
C GLN A 170 9.24 9.90 -15.85
N ARG A 171 10.43 9.82 -16.45
CA ARG A 171 11.70 9.59 -15.74
C ARG A 171 11.96 10.70 -14.71
N ARG A 172 11.79 11.95 -15.10
CA ARG A 172 11.99 13.10 -14.21
C ARG A 172 11.08 13.04 -12.97
N VAL A 173 9.78 12.74 -13.16
CA VAL A 173 8.83 12.63 -12.05
C VAL A 173 9.15 11.40 -11.20
N TYR A 174 9.43 10.27 -11.84
CA TYR A 174 9.78 9.01 -11.17
C TYR A 174 11.00 9.16 -10.26
N GLU A 175 12.10 9.72 -10.79
CA GLU A 175 13.33 9.96 -10.03
C GLU A 175 13.12 10.90 -8.85
N GLY A 176 12.29 11.93 -9.04
CA GLY A 176 11.93 12.87 -7.97
C GLY A 176 11.19 12.19 -6.83
N VAL A 177 10.11 11.46 -7.13
CA VAL A 177 9.31 10.74 -6.11
C VAL A 177 10.14 9.61 -5.47
N LEU A 178 10.95 8.88 -6.25
CA LEU A 178 11.84 7.85 -5.73
C LEU A 178 12.89 8.42 -4.76
N ALA A 179 13.39 9.61 -5.02
CA ALA A 179 14.33 10.26 -4.10
C ALA A 179 13.65 10.58 -2.75
N VAL A 180 12.38 11.02 -2.78
CA VAL A 180 11.59 11.25 -1.56
C VAL A 180 11.35 9.93 -0.81
N GLN A 181 10.91 8.88 -1.50
CA GLN A 181 10.71 7.54 -0.92
C GLN A 181 11.96 7.04 -0.20
N LYS A 182 13.11 7.12 -0.86
CA LYS A 182 14.40 6.72 -0.27
C LYS A 182 14.80 7.57 0.95
N ALA A 183 14.53 8.87 0.90
CA ALA A 183 14.87 9.77 2.00
C ALA A 183 14.00 9.50 3.25
N VAL A 184 12.70 9.28 3.05
CA VAL A 184 11.77 8.95 4.13
C VAL A 184 12.15 7.59 4.75
N ILE A 185 12.32 6.54 3.94
CA ILE A 185 12.75 5.23 4.42
C ILE A 185 14.10 5.34 5.14
N GLY A 186 15.07 6.09 4.57
CA GLY A 186 16.39 6.30 5.17
C GLY A 186 16.37 7.02 6.52
N ALA A 187 15.28 7.72 6.84
CA ALA A 187 15.10 8.39 8.12
C ALA A 187 14.41 7.50 9.18
N VAL A 188 13.83 6.37 8.79
CA VAL A 188 13.17 5.44 9.72
C VAL A 188 14.18 4.86 10.71
N ARG A 189 13.93 5.07 12.00
CA ARG A 189 14.73 4.52 13.12
C ARG A 189 13.95 4.67 14.43
N PRO A 190 14.34 3.98 15.50
CA PRO A 190 13.74 4.20 16.81
C PRO A 190 13.82 5.67 17.24
N GLY A 191 12.73 6.15 17.83
CA GLY A 191 12.64 7.53 18.36
C GLY A 191 12.14 8.57 17.37
N VAL A 192 12.11 8.30 16.06
CA VAL A 192 11.51 9.19 15.05
C VAL A 192 9.99 9.06 15.09
N THR A 193 9.29 10.15 14.80
CA THR A 193 7.82 10.19 14.74
C THR A 193 7.33 10.21 13.29
N TRP A 194 6.07 9.80 13.06
CA TRP A 194 5.40 9.94 11.78
C TRP A 194 5.42 11.38 11.26
N GLN A 195 5.24 12.35 12.16
CA GLN A 195 5.28 13.76 11.80
C GLN A 195 6.66 14.20 11.26
N GLU A 196 7.76 13.73 11.86
CA GLU A 196 9.11 14.05 11.37
C GLU A 196 9.36 13.43 9.99
N LEU A 197 8.93 12.19 9.77
CA LEU A 197 9.01 11.55 8.45
C LEU A 197 8.17 12.31 7.41
N HIS A 198 6.95 12.71 7.76
CA HIS A 198 6.07 13.51 6.89
C HIS A 198 6.72 14.85 6.50
N GLN A 199 7.36 15.54 7.44
CA GLN A 199 8.05 16.80 7.15
C GLN A 199 9.20 16.63 6.15
N ILE A 200 9.91 15.50 6.16
CA ILE A 200 10.93 15.18 5.15
C ILE A 200 10.28 15.09 3.77
N ALA A 201 9.19 14.34 3.63
CA ALA A 201 8.48 14.19 2.36
C ALA A 201 8.00 15.54 1.82
N VAL A 202 7.26 16.30 2.61
CA VAL A 202 6.71 17.60 2.22
C VAL A 202 7.83 18.57 1.81
N SER A 203 8.89 18.67 2.60
CA SER A 203 10.01 19.58 2.29
C SER A 203 10.66 19.23 0.95
N MET A 204 10.93 17.95 0.71
CA MET A 204 11.56 17.52 -0.54
C MET A 204 10.65 17.69 -1.76
N LEU A 205 9.35 17.39 -1.62
CA LEU A 205 8.37 17.59 -2.70
C LEU A 205 8.22 19.09 -3.03
N SER A 206 8.21 19.96 -2.03
CA SER A 206 8.18 21.40 -2.20
C SER A 206 9.42 21.91 -2.96
N ASP A 207 10.62 21.43 -2.61
CA ASP A 207 11.88 21.77 -3.26
C ASP A 207 11.94 21.31 -4.73
N LEU A 208 11.17 20.30 -5.12
CA LEU A 208 11.03 19.82 -6.50
C LEU A 208 10.12 20.71 -7.37
N GLY A 209 9.63 21.82 -6.83
CA GLY A 209 8.82 22.81 -7.54
C GLY A 209 7.34 22.78 -7.18
N GLY A 210 7.04 22.56 -5.92
CA GLY A 210 5.69 22.61 -5.37
C GLY A 210 4.89 21.30 -5.59
N TRP A 211 5.57 20.16 -5.70
CA TRP A 211 4.89 18.86 -5.87
C TRP A 211 4.13 18.42 -4.62
N ASP A 212 4.39 19.05 -3.47
CA ASP A 212 3.66 18.88 -2.21
C ASP A 212 2.20 19.34 -2.29
N GLU A 213 1.83 20.21 -3.24
CA GLU A 213 0.43 20.61 -3.46
C GLU A 213 -0.47 19.43 -3.84
N SER A 214 0.09 18.39 -4.46
CA SER A 214 -0.62 17.14 -4.80
C SER A 214 -0.49 16.05 -3.73
N TYR A 215 0.25 16.33 -2.64
CA TYR A 215 0.51 15.38 -1.57
C TYR A 215 -0.57 15.50 -0.49
N THR A 216 -1.69 14.83 -0.71
CA THR A 216 -2.87 14.89 0.16
C THR A 216 -2.94 13.76 1.17
N TYR A 217 -2.02 12.79 1.11
CA TYR A 217 -1.98 11.61 1.95
C TYR A 217 -0.98 11.74 3.10
N GLY A 218 -1.11 10.86 4.10
CA GLY A 218 -0.03 10.58 5.03
C GLY A 218 1.16 9.92 4.33
N ILE A 219 2.24 9.71 5.06
CA ILE A 219 3.43 9.04 4.53
C ILE A 219 3.33 7.52 4.60
N GLY A 220 2.20 6.97 5.04
CA GLY A 220 2.00 5.54 5.22
C GLY A 220 1.29 5.18 6.51
N HIS A 221 1.36 3.91 6.87
CA HIS A 221 0.66 3.33 8.01
C HIS A 221 1.45 2.17 8.64
N PHE A 222 0.98 1.69 9.79
CA PHE A 222 1.45 0.42 10.34
C PHE A 222 0.85 -0.73 9.55
N ILE A 223 1.58 -1.83 9.42
CA ILE A 223 1.13 -3.03 8.72
C ILE A 223 1.36 -4.28 9.57
N GLY A 224 0.44 -5.24 9.50
CA GLY A 224 0.49 -6.45 10.31
C GLY A 224 -0.61 -7.44 9.98
N LEU A 225 -1.46 -7.74 10.97
CA LEU A 225 -2.66 -8.56 10.81
C LEU A 225 -3.70 -7.87 9.92
N GLU A 226 -3.74 -6.56 9.95
CA GLU A 226 -4.52 -5.74 9.03
C GLU A 226 -3.56 -4.97 8.11
N VAL A 227 -3.98 -4.70 6.89
CA VAL A 227 -3.22 -3.87 5.95
C VAL A 227 -2.98 -2.50 6.57
N HIS A 228 -4.04 -1.82 6.98
CA HIS A 228 -3.97 -0.62 7.81
C HIS A 228 -4.05 -1.01 9.29
N GLU A 229 -2.91 -1.40 9.86
CA GLU A 229 -2.84 -1.85 11.25
C GLU A 229 -3.02 -0.67 12.21
N HIS A 230 -3.63 -0.95 13.34
CA HIS A 230 -3.75 0.03 14.41
C HIS A 230 -2.39 0.33 15.03
N GLY A 231 -2.16 1.59 15.41
CA GLY A 231 -0.91 2.00 15.99
C GLY A 231 -0.93 3.40 16.58
N ASP A 232 0.14 3.77 17.25
CA ASP A 232 0.36 5.11 17.78
C ASP A 232 1.05 6.00 16.73
N TYR A 233 0.25 6.78 16.00
CA TYR A 233 0.73 7.72 14.99
C TYR A 233 1.29 9.04 15.57
N VAL A 234 1.27 9.21 16.89
CA VAL A 234 1.76 10.41 17.57
C VAL A 234 3.09 10.14 18.26
N GLY A 235 3.22 8.97 18.86
CA GLY A 235 4.42 8.56 19.58
C GLY A 235 5.61 8.23 18.68
N PRO A 236 6.78 8.01 19.29
CA PRO A 236 7.99 7.65 18.57
C PRO A 236 7.94 6.19 18.11
N LEU A 237 8.51 5.93 16.92
CA LEU A 237 8.71 4.58 16.41
C LEU A 237 9.60 3.74 17.34
N GLN A 238 9.29 2.45 17.45
CA GLN A 238 10.00 1.51 18.30
C GLN A 238 10.51 0.31 17.49
N PRO A 239 11.59 -0.35 17.91
CA PRO A 239 12.05 -1.57 17.26
C PRO A 239 10.95 -2.63 17.19
N GLY A 240 10.89 -3.34 16.08
CA GLY A 240 9.88 -4.36 15.79
C GLY A 240 8.58 -3.85 15.17
N MET A 241 8.38 -2.53 15.06
CA MET A 241 7.28 -1.97 14.27
C MET A 241 7.54 -2.18 12.79
N VAL A 242 6.48 -2.54 12.02
CA VAL A 242 6.54 -2.63 10.56
C VAL A 242 5.63 -1.57 9.97
N LEU A 243 6.17 -0.86 9.00
CA LEU A 243 5.55 0.32 8.38
C LEU A 243 5.41 0.08 6.89
N ALA A 244 4.26 0.38 6.31
CA ALA A 244 4.12 0.65 4.89
C ALA A 244 4.43 2.14 4.69
N ILE A 245 5.47 2.45 3.93
CA ILE A 245 5.91 3.83 3.63
C ILE A 245 5.57 4.13 2.20
N GLU A 246 4.67 5.10 1.98
CA GLU A 246 4.13 5.42 0.68
C GLU A 246 4.36 6.89 0.29
N GLN A 247 4.87 7.10 -0.93
CA GLN A 247 5.10 8.42 -1.49
C GLN A 247 4.57 8.51 -2.90
N GLY A 248 3.94 9.62 -3.24
CA GLY A 248 3.42 9.85 -4.57
C GLY A 248 3.37 11.33 -4.92
N ALA A 249 3.34 11.62 -6.22
CA ALA A 249 3.07 12.95 -6.75
C ALA A 249 2.39 12.89 -8.11
N VAL A 250 1.60 13.91 -8.41
CA VAL A 250 1.03 14.15 -9.74
C VAL A 250 1.65 15.44 -10.29
N VAL A 251 2.38 15.33 -11.38
CA VAL A 251 3.10 16.45 -11.99
C VAL A 251 2.76 16.50 -13.48
N ASN A 252 2.12 17.57 -13.92
CA ASN A 252 1.67 17.74 -15.31
C ASN A 252 0.88 16.53 -15.85
N GLY A 253 -0.01 15.95 -15.04
CA GLY A 253 -0.77 14.74 -15.40
C GLY A 253 0.05 13.44 -15.39
N THR A 254 1.31 13.47 -14.98
CA THR A 254 2.12 12.27 -14.74
C THR A 254 2.06 11.91 -13.26
N ARG A 255 1.38 10.81 -12.92
CA ARG A 255 1.36 10.27 -11.56
C ARG A 255 2.40 9.18 -11.39
N VAL A 256 3.15 9.27 -10.29
CA VAL A 256 4.06 8.22 -9.82
C VAL A 256 3.81 8.02 -8.34
N ALA A 257 3.73 6.75 -7.92
CA ALA A 257 3.67 6.39 -6.51
C ALA A 257 4.50 5.13 -6.25
N PHE A 258 5.01 5.06 -5.02
CA PHE A 258 5.74 3.94 -4.44
C PHE A 258 5.21 3.66 -3.04
N GLU A 259 5.22 2.39 -2.66
CA GLU A 259 4.99 1.95 -1.31
C GLU A 259 5.87 0.74 -0.99
N ASP A 260 6.43 0.74 0.20
CA ASP A 260 7.38 -0.27 0.63
C ASP A 260 7.21 -0.62 2.11
N ASP A 261 7.28 -1.90 2.43
CA ASP A 261 7.28 -2.38 3.81
C ASP A 261 8.67 -2.24 4.43
N VAL A 262 8.73 -1.63 5.61
CA VAL A 262 9.96 -1.27 6.32
C VAL A 262 9.87 -1.70 7.78
N LEU A 263 10.82 -2.49 8.24
CA LEU A 263 10.98 -2.86 9.65
C LEU A 263 11.82 -1.83 10.39
N VAL A 264 11.34 -1.35 11.51
CA VAL A 264 12.15 -0.57 12.48
C VAL A 264 13.02 -1.54 13.26
N THR A 265 14.35 -1.42 13.13
CA THR A 265 15.32 -2.26 13.84
C THR A 265 15.83 -1.56 15.11
N GLU A 266 16.65 -2.24 15.92
CA GLU A 266 17.24 -1.66 17.15
C GLU A 266 18.05 -0.35 16.91
N SER A 267 18.62 -0.17 15.71
CA SER A 267 19.52 0.96 15.41
C SER A 267 19.20 1.73 14.14
N GLY A 268 18.12 1.38 13.44
CA GLY A 268 17.76 1.97 12.16
C GLY A 268 16.53 1.30 11.57
N HIS A 269 16.63 0.86 10.31
CA HIS A 269 15.56 0.16 9.62
C HIS A 269 16.09 -0.95 8.73
N GLU A 270 15.19 -1.83 8.30
CA GLU A 270 15.38 -2.78 7.22
C GLU A 270 14.30 -2.56 6.17
N TRP A 271 14.68 -2.28 4.94
CA TRP A 271 13.78 -2.14 3.81
C TRP A 271 13.44 -3.52 3.25
N LEU A 272 12.31 -4.09 3.68
CA LEU A 272 11.94 -5.49 3.43
C LEU A 272 11.63 -5.78 1.97
N THR A 273 11.13 -4.78 1.24
CA THR A 273 10.72 -4.88 -0.16
C THR A 273 11.80 -4.45 -1.16
N ARG A 274 13.03 -4.19 -0.70
CA ARG A 274 14.15 -3.68 -1.52
C ARG A 274 14.53 -4.58 -2.70
N PHE A 275 14.19 -5.86 -2.65
CA PHE A 275 14.46 -6.82 -3.72
C PHE A 275 13.54 -6.64 -4.94
N ILE A 276 12.42 -5.93 -4.81
CA ILE A 276 11.49 -5.62 -5.90
C ILE A 276 12.06 -4.45 -6.69
N PRO A 277 12.22 -4.56 -8.02
CA PRO A 277 12.74 -3.48 -8.85
C PRO A 277 12.03 -2.15 -8.61
N ILE A 278 12.82 -1.12 -8.31
CA ILE A 278 12.35 0.25 -8.07
C ILE A 278 13.27 1.28 -8.76
N GLU A 279 14.52 0.95 -9.04
CA GLU A 279 15.39 1.79 -9.85
C GLU A 279 14.95 1.71 -11.31
N ILE A 280 15.01 2.83 -12.04
CA ILE A 280 14.55 2.90 -13.43
C ILE A 280 15.18 1.82 -14.31
N ASP A 281 16.50 1.65 -14.19
CA ASP A 281 17.23 0.69 -15.02
C ASP A 281 16.84 -0.76 -14.71
N ASP A 282 16.55 -1.07 -13.44
CA ASP A 282 16.09 -2.39 -13.00
C ASP A 282 14.64 -2.65 -13.44
N VAL A 283 13.77 -1.64 -13.35
CA VAL A 283 12.40 -1.72 -13.88
C VAL A 283 12.40 -1.93 -15.38
N GLU A 284 13.19 -1.14 -16.13
CA GLU A 284 13.31 -1.30 -17.57
C GLU A 284 13.97 -2.64 -17.98
N ALA A 285 14.84 -3.19 -17.15
CA ALA A 285 15.42 -4.53 -17.36
C ALA A 285 14.34 -5.61 -17.14
N LEU A 286 13.60 -5.56 -16.03
CA LEU A 286 12.50 -6.49 -15.74
C LEU A 286 11.45 -6.49 -16.85
N ARG A 287 11.13 -5.33 -17.41
CA ARG A 287 10.17 -5.18 -18.52
C ARG A 287 10.57 -5.94 -19.79
N ARG A 288 11.81 -6.37 -19.94
CA ARG A 288 12.31 -7.13 -21.08
C ARG A 288 12.32 -8.64 -20.86
N GLU A 289 12.10 -9.07 -19.61
CA GLU A 289 12.05 -10.48 -19.27
C GLU A 289 10.76 -11.14 -19.78
N GLU A 290 10.82 -12.44 -20.03
CA GLU A 290 9.64 -13.23 -20.37
C GLU A 290 8.78 -13.46 -19.13
N PRO A 291 7.49 -13.13 -19.18
CA PRO A 291 6.60 -13.37 -18.07
C PRO A 291 6.22 -14.86 -17.92
N LEU A 292 5.88 -15.26 -16.71
CA LEU A 292 5.37 -16.60 -16.42
C LEU A 292 4.10 -16.90 -17.24
N VAL A 293 3.18 -15.93 -17.31
CA VAL A 293 1.98 -16.04 -18.14
C VAL A 293 2.28 -15.53 -19.53
N ARG A 294 2.22 -16.42 -20.54
CA ARG A 294 2.49 -16.04 -21.94
C ARG A 294 1.47 -15.02 -22.42
N LEU A 295 1.94 -13.91 -22.97
CA LEU A 295 1.09 -12.83 -23.50
C LEU A 295 0.05 -13.31 -24.51
N GLU A 296 0.39 -14.30 -25.36
CA GLU A 296 -0.53 -14.89 -26.30
C GLU A 296 -1.77 -15.51 -25.65
N MET A 297 -1.66 -16.01 -24.41
CA MET A 297 -2.80 -16.54 -23.66
C MET A 297 -3.74 -15.43 -23.21
N LEU A 298 -3.19 -14.29 -22.79
CA LEU A 298 -3.96 -13.12 -22.36
C LEU A 298 -4.68 -12.43 -23.53
N LEU A 299 -4.13 -12.52 -24.73
CA LEU A 299 -4.72 -11.93 -25.96
C LEU A 299 -5.76 -12.80 -26.65
N ARG A 300 -5.78 -14.13 -26.40
CA ARG A 300 -6.71 -15.08 -27.06
C ARG A 300 -8.14 -15.05 -26.51
N GLY A 301 -8.42 -14.34 -25.44
CA GLY A 301 -9.74 -14.24 -24.81
C GLY A 301 -10.67 -13.19 -25.43
N ARG A 302 -10.42 -12.78 -26.68
CA ARG A 302 -11.19 -11.74 -27.40
C ARG A 302 -11.99 -12.32 -28.52
#